data_b0fbf0511d5658df157ce5c3c4f25fc7
#
_entry.id   b0fbf0511d5658df157ce5c3c4f25fc7
#
_cell.length_a   1.000
_cell.length_b   1.000
_cell.length_c   1.000
_cell.angle_alpha   90.00
_cell.angle_beta   90.00
_cell.angle_gamma   90.00
#
_symmetry.space_group_name_H-M   'P 1'
#
loop_
_entity.id
_entity.type
_entity.pdbx_description
1 polymer ?
#
loop_
_entity_poly.entity_id
_entity_poly.type
_entity_poly.pdbx_seq_one_letter_code
_entity_poly.pdbx_strand_id
1 'polypeptide(L)'
;MHHRFVFTRRNFLGAATAAVAATALPSRAAQVDAGKDAPSAIAALPNLSGQARPFSNAERQARIDRARRLMTSAKIDAIVLANSTNSSAYFADLRLYGGERLWALVIPARGKAFLVCPAFEEGRAHELLSAGPLAGNVDVLTWQEDESPYVLLNKGLADRGISSGNIGLDEHMAFVFSEGIRAANSHLNLVSATPVTAGCRMIKDEHEFECMRLACRATLLVYRAVAQSLKPGMTTTDVHGLVAAAYHRVGFQGEASLNVDEFTALPHGSSKPQTLREGSILMLDDGCEVEGYTSDITRTFVLGKPTDKMKTVCDLAQRAQSAALAAARPGVPAAEVDAAARKVIVDGGYGPGFKYFTHRVGHGIGMDGHEWPYLVRNDMFGWDLKPVLQAHMTFSDEPGVYIKGEFGIRLEDDMRITENGAELLTPQCPSLEEPFSNVT
;
A
#
# COMPACT_ATOMS: atom_id res chain seq x y z
N MET A 1 17.16 -25.72 39.07
CA MET A 1 17.86 -26.70 38.21
C MET A 1 18.11 -26.04 36.86
N HIS A 2 19.33 -25.55 36.64
CA HIS A 2 19.74 -24.92 35.40
C HIS A 2 20.31 -25.99 34.46
N HIS A 3 19.65 -26.32 33.38
CA HIS A 3 20.25 -27.11 32.31
C HIS A 3 21.00 -26.18 31.36
N ARG A 4 22.34 -26.19 31.46
CA ARG A 4 23.24 -25.64 30.45
C ARG A 4 23.38 -26.66 29.32
N PHE A 5 22.93 -26.28 28.11
CA PHE A 5 23.29 -27.00 26.88
C PHE A 5 24.73 -26.67 26.51
N VAL A 6 25.62 -27.67 26.56
CA VAL A 6 26.99 -27.55 26.08
C VAL A 6 27.04 -28.15 24.68
N PHE A 7 27.26 -27.32 23.67
CA PHE A 7 27.54 -27.78 22.31
C PHE A 7 29.00 -28.17 22.21
N THR A 8 29.30 -29.45 21.92
CA THR A 8 30.67 -29.94 21.66
C THR A 8 30.95 -29.95 20.15
N ARG A 9 32.21 -29.67 19.78
CA ARG A 9 32.73 -29.62 18.39
C ARG A 9 32.45 -30.88 17.54
N ARG A 10 32.04 -31.98 18.14
CA ARG A 10 31.82 -33.26 17.46
C ARG A 10 30.47 -33.37 16.74
N ASN A 11 29.50 -32.50 17.06
CA ASN A 11 28.18 -32.51 16.42
C ASN A 11 28.09 -31.60 15.18
N PHE A 12 29.20 -30.93 14.85
CA PHE A 12 29.21 -29.99 13.70
C PHE A 12 29.69 -30.65 12.39
N LEU A 13 30.25 -31.88 12.45
CA LEU A 13 30.83 -32.57 11.29
C LEU A 13 29.92 -33.65 10.67
N GLY A 14 28.71 -33.82 11.17
CA GLY A 14 27.76 -34.84 10.68
C GLY A 14 26.61 -34.28 9.77
N ALA A 15 26.52 -32.97 9.54
CA ALA A 15 25.43 -32.34 8.77
C ALA A 15 25.90 -31.64 7.48
N ALA A 16 27.07 -31.99 6.97
CA ALA A 16 27.64 -31.41 5.78
C ALA A 16 27.66 -32.41 4.62
N THR A 17 26.46 -32.84 4.14
CA THR A 17 26.31 -33.39 2.78
C THR A 17 24.81 -33.49 2.45
N ALA A 18 24.18 -32.39 2.22
CA ALA A 18 23.01 -32.18 1.34
C ALA A 18 22.81 -30.68 1.15
N ALA A 19 23.82 -29.98 0.67
CA ALA A 19 23.64 -28.72 0.01
C ALA A 19 23.02 -29.06 -1.36
N VAL A 20 21.68 -29.16 -1.41
CA VAL A 20 20.96 -28.95 -2.64
C VAL A 20 21.25 -27.51 -3.00
N ALA A 21 22.11 -27.33 -4.01
CA ALA A 21 22.24 -26.08 -4.70
C ALA A 21 20.85 -25.76 -5.28
N ALA A 22 20.03 -25.02 -4.55
CA ALA A 22 18.98 -24.24 -5.12
C ALA A 22 19.71 -23.19 -5.98
N THR A 23 20.10 -23.58 -7.20
CA THR A 23 20.30 -22.64 -8.26
C THR A 23 18.97 -21.91 -8.36
N ALA A 24 18.95 -20.69 -7.83
CA ALA A 24 17.96 -19.72 -8.24
C ALA A 24 18.10 -19.60 -9.76
N LEU A 25 17.33 -20.39 -10.47
CA LEU A 25 17.05 -20.10 -11.87
C LEU A 25 16.43 -18.72 -11.82
N PRO A 26 17.02 -17.71 -12.48
CA PRO A 26 16.28 -16.49 -12.73
C PRO A 26 14.98 -16.96 -13.39
N SER A 27 13.85 -16.61 -12.79
CA SER A 27 12.58 -16.73 -13.48
C SER A 27 12.80 -15.94 -14.78
N ARG A 28 13.02 -16.65 -15.86
CA ARG A 28 12.79 -16.13 -17.19
C ARG A 28 11.26 -15.94 -17.28
N ALA A 29 10.75 -14.90 -16.64
CA ALA A 29 9.66 -14.18 -17.22
C ALA A 29 10.20 -13.83 -18.61
N ALA A 30 9.65 -14.46 -19.66
CA ALA A 30 9.97 -14.10 -21.01
C ALA A 30 9.78 -12.59 -21.04
N GLN A 31 10.87 -11.83 -21.13
CA GLN A 31 10.79 -10.44 -21.53
C GLN A 31 10.13 -10.50 -22.90
N VAL A 32 8.82 -10.29 -22.92
CA VAL A 32 8.10 -9.98 -24.12
C VAL A 32 8.78 -8.70 -24.59
N ASP A 33 9.53 -8.81 -25.67
CA ASP A 33 10.18 -7.64 -26.28
C ASP A 33 9.04 -6.70 -26.67
N ALA A 34 8.79 -5.69 -25.85
CA ALA A 34 7.61 -4.82 -25.89
C ALA A 34 7.51 -4.00 -27.20
N GLY A 35 8.39 -4.26 -28.16
CA GLY A 35 8.54 -3.48 -29.38
C GLY A 35 7.95 -4.06 -30.67
N LYS A 36 7.79 -5.39 -30.82
CA LYS A 36 7.36 -5.98 -32.10
C LYS A 36 6.19 -6.95 -32.05
N ASP A 37 5.88 -7.56 -30.91
CA ASP A 37 4.86 -8.59 -30.74
C ASP A 37 3.75 -8.24 -29.73
N ALA A 38 3.69 -7.01 -29.21
CA ALA A 38 2.65 -6.60 -28.28
C ALA A 38 1.29 -6.54 -28.99
N PRO A 39 0.20 -7.01 -28.35
CA PRO A 39 -1.15 -6.84 -28.89
C PRO A 39 -1.43 -5.38 -29.24
N SER A 40 -2.18 -5.15 -30.32
CA SER A 40 -2.44 -3.81 -30.86
C SER A 40 -3.04 -2.85 -29.82
N ALA A 41 -3.88 -3.34 -28.91
CA ALA A 41 -4.45 -2.56 -27.82
C ALA A 41 -3.38 -2.05 -26.85
N ILE A 42 -2.39 -2.86 -26.50
CA ILE A 42 -1.26 -2.47 -25.63
C ILE A 42 -0.33 -1.52 -26.37
N ALA A 43 -0.02 -1.82 -27.63
CA ALA A 43 0.85 -0.97 -28.46
C ALA A 43 0.28 0.46 -28.65
N ALA A 44 -1.05 0.61 -28.63
CA ALA A 44 -1.75 1.89 -28.78
C ALA A 44 -1.80 2.72 -27.48
N LEU A 45 -1.39 2.19 -26.34
CA LEU A 45 -1.39 2.93 -25.08
C LEU A 45 -0.48 4.16 -25.11
N PRO A 46 -0.94 5.32 -24.62
CA PRO A 46 -0.10 6.51 -24.52
C PRO A 46 0.92 6.36 -23.38
N ASN A 47 2.08 6.99 -23.52
CA ASN A 47 2.97 7.17 -22.38
C ASN A 47 2.49 8.36 -21.54
N LEU A 48 2.30 8.16 -20.25
CA LEU A 48 1.77 9.16 -19.31
C LEU A 48 2.84 9.69 -18.34
N SER A 49 4.06 9.15 -18.36
CA SER A 49 5.11 9.51 -17.38
C SER A 49 5.42 11.00 -17.33
N GLY A 50 5.32 11.70 -18.47
CA GLY A 50 5.53 13.15 -18.53
C GLY A 50 4.43 14.00 -17.85
N GLN A 51 3.35 13.37 -17.37
CA GLN A 51 2.29 14.04 -16.59
C GLN A 51 2.53 13.98 -15.08
N ALA A 52 3.43 13.09 -14.63
CA ALA A 52 3.82 13.03 -13.23
C ALA A 52 4.66 14.26 -12.87
N ARG A 53 4.35 14.87 -11.74
CA ARG A 53 5.07 16.03 -11.22
C ARG A 53 5.71 15.66 -9.88
N PRO A 54 7.06 15.71 -9.76
CA PRO A 54 7.74 15.43 -8.49
C PRO A 54 7.36 16.43 -7.39
N PHE A 55 7.30 15.95 -6.15
CA PHE A 55 7.08 16.81 -4.99
C PHE A 55 8.29 17.70 -4.73
N SER A 56 8.03 19.00 -4.54
CA SER A 56 9.06 19.97 -4.18
C SER A 56 9.53 19.84 -2.74
N ASN A 57 10.74 20.34 -2.43
CA ASN A 57 11.24 20.43 -1.08
C ASN A 57 10.37 21.31 -0.17
N ALA A 58 9.68 22.32 -0.72
CA ALA A 58 8.75 23.16 0.03
C ALA A 58 7.51 22.39 0.49
N GLU A 59 6.93 21.55 -0.38
CA GLU A 59 5.81 20.67 -0.02
C GLU A 59 6.23 19.68 1.08
N ARG A 60 7.39 19.04 0.92
CA ARG A 60 7.93 18.11 1.95
C ARG A 60 8.24 18.80 3.27
N GLN A 61 8.76 20.04 3.24
CA GLN A 61 8.97 20.84 4.45
C GLN A 61 7.64 21.15 5.16
N ALA A 62 6.59 21.49 4.41
CA ALA A 62 5.26 21.70 4.97
C ALA A 62 4.70 20.45 5.66
N ARG A 63 5.00 19.25 5.12
CA ARG A 63 4.68 17.95 5.75
C ARG A 63 5.43 17.77 7.09
N ILE A 64 6.72 18.08 7.14
CA ILE A 64 7.52 18.05 8.38
C ILE A 64 6.95 19.02 9.41
N ASP A 65 6.57 20.23 9.00
CA ASP A 65 6.00 21.23 9.89
C ASP A 65 4.62 20.80 10.43
N ARG A 66 3.83 20.12 9.61
CA ARG A 66 2.58 19.47 10.04
C ARG A 66 2.85 18.36 11.06
N ALA A 67 3.83 17.48 10.81
CA ALA A 67 4.23 16.45 11.76
C ALA A 67 4.60 17.04 13.13
N ARG A 68 5.36 18.13 13.15
CA ARG A 68 5.74 18.84 14.39
C ARG A 68 4.54 19.39 15.16
N ARG A 69 3.53 19.90 14.46
CA ARG A 69 2.27 20.33 15.10
C ARG A 69 1.53 19.14 15.71
N LEU A 70 1.42 18.03 14.97
CA LEU A 70 0.77 16.82 15.46
C LEU A 70 1.53 16.19 16.62
N MET A 71 2.87 16.15 16.59
CA MET A 71 3.69 15.70 17.72
C MET A 71 3.39 16.53 18.98
N THR A 72 3.32 17.85 18.85
CA THR A 72 2.99 18.73 19.97
C THR A 72 1.62 18.41 20.57
N SER A 73 0.61 18.20 19.72
CA SER A 73 -0.76 17.84 20.15
C SER A 73 -0.82 16.46 20.78
N ALA A 74 -0.08 15.48 20.25
CA ALA A 74 0.00 14.13 20.75
C ALA A 74 0.99 13.94 21.91
N LYS A 75 1.69 14.99 22.33
CA LYS A 75 2.74 14.94 23.35
C LYS A 75 3.85 13.93 23.01
N ILE A 76 4.27 13.91 21.77
CA ILE A 76 5.38 13.12 21.24
C ILE A 76 6.57 14.06 21.04
N ASP A 77 7.73 13.71 21.61
CA ASP A 77 8.92 14.57 21.60
C ASP A 77 9.76 14.40 20.32
N ALA A 78 9.73 13.22 19.73
CA ALA A 78 10.33 12.91 18.44
C ALA A 78 9.63 11.72 17.78
N ILE A 79 9.69 11.62 16.43
CA ILE A 79 9.34 10.42 15.71
C ILE A 79 10.59 9.77 15.12
N VAL A 80 10.63 8.45 15.11
CA VAL A 80 11.69 7.62 14.52
C VAL A 80 11.12 6.86 13.34
N LEU A 81 11.65 7.15 12.16
CA LEU A 81 11.26 6.55 10.87
C LEU A 81 12.41 5.65 10.44
N ALA A 82 12.24 4.35 10.60
CA ALA A 82 13.28 3.37 10.28
C ALA A 82 13.09 2.77 8.89
N ASN A 83 14.02 1.90 8.53
CA ASN A 83 14.08 1.17 7.26
C ASN A 83 12.70 0.72 6.75
N SER A 84 12.54 0.74 5.43
CA SER A 84 11.40 0.17 4.70
C SER A 84 10.00 0.73 4.99
N THR A 85 9.89 1.89 5.62
CA THR A 85 8.60 2.59 5.72
C THR A 85 8.49 3.71 4.68
N ASN A 86 7.28 3.97 4.18
CA ASN A 86 7.04 5.08 3.26
C ASN A 86 7.05 6.45 3.95
N SER A 87 7.03 6.48 5.28
CA SER A 87 7.03 7.75 6.03
C SER A 87 8.30 8.57 5.80
N SER A 88 9.48 7.94 5.67
CA SER A 88 10.72 8.67 5.36
C SER A 88 10.72 9.28 3.96
N ALA A 89 10.14 8.60 2.98
CA ALA A 89 9.92 9.13 1.64
C ALA A 89 8.90 10.29 1.64
N TYR A 90 7.81 10.15 2.40
CA TYR A 90 6.77 11.17 2.53
C TYR A 90 7.33 12.49 3.08
N PHE A 91 8.12 12.42 4.16
CA PHE A 91 8.64 13.63 4.82
C PHE A 91 9.90 14.19 4.16
N ALA A 92 10.80 13.35 3.68
CA ALA A 92 12.15 13.77 3.34
C ALA A 92 12.69 13.27 2.00
N ASP A 93 11.89 12.58 1.21
CA ASP A 93 12.30 11.92 -0.03
C ASP A 93 13.38 10.85 0.18
N LEU A 94 13.39 10.25 1.34
CA LEU A 94 14.37 9.24 1.69
C LEU A 94 13.77 7.84 1.57
N ARG A 95 14.27 7.06 0.63
CA ARG A 95 14.04 5.61 0.58
C ARG A 95 15.21 4.95 1.29
N LEU A 96 15.03 4.70 2.60
CA LEU A 96 16.05 4.11 3.45
C LEU A 96 16.25 2.64 3.10
N TYR A 97 17.49 2.18 3.26
CA TYR A 97 17.84 0.80 2.95
C TYR A 97 17.15 -0.14 3.95
N GLY A 98 16.57 -1.24 3.44
CA GLY A 98 16.01 -2.31 4.28
C GLY A 98 17.10 -3.26 4.77
N GLY A 99 16.77 -4.08 5.78
CA GLY A 99 17.64 -5.12 6.30
C GLY A 99 17.79 -5.05 7.82
N GLU A 100 18.79 -5.76 8.33
CA GLU A 100 19.08 -5.91 9.76
C GLU A 100 19.79 -4.69 10.36
N ARG A 101 20.40 -3.84 9.54
CA ARG A 101 21.12 -2.65 9.99
C ARG A 101 20.15 -1.48 10.14
N LEU A 102 20.21 -0.80 11.27
CA LEU A 102 19.37 0.34 11.53
C LEU A 102 19.79 1.54 10.66
N TRP A 103 18.89 1.94 9.78
CA TRP A 103 18.81 3.28 9.22
C TRP A 103 17.60 3.98 9.82
N ALA A 104 17.75 5.15 10.39
CA ALA A 104 16.64 5.85 11.00
C ALA A 104 16.73 7.35 10.82
N LEU A 105 15.72 7.94 10.18
CA LEU A 105 15.48 9.37 10.21
C LEU A 105 14.72 9.70 11.51
N VAL A 106 15.28 10.57 12.32
CA VAL A 106 14.65 11.06 13.55
C VAL A 106 14.27 12.53 13.36
N ILE A 107 12.99 12.81 13.51
CA ILE A 107 12.43 14.16 13.43
C ILE A 107 11.95 14.57 14.83
N PRO A 108 12.67 15.42 15.55
CA PRO A 108 12.21 15.98 16.82
C PRO A 108 11.04 16.97 16.60
N ALA A 109 10.14 17.05 17.59
CA ALA A 109 9.09 18.07 17.63
C ALA A 109 9.69 19.50 17.60
N ARG A 110 10.90 19.67 18.15
CA ARG A 110 11.67 20.91 18.11
C ARG A 110 13.14 20.60 17.85
N GLY A 111 13.79 21.46 17.10
CA GLY A 111 15.22 21.33 16.80
C GLY A 111 15.51 20.62 15.48
N LYS A 112 16.79 20.30 15.31
CA LYS A 112 17.33 19.75 14.06
C LYS A 112 17.09 18.24 13.97
N ALA A 113 16.63 17.77 12.82
CA ALA A 113 16.54 16.34 12.53
C ALA A 113 17.92 15.67 12.47
N PHE A 114 17.97 14.36 12.59
CA PHE A 114 19.18 13.60 12.36
C PHE A 114 18.90 12.24 11.73
N LEU A 115 19.88 11.76 10.99
CA LEU A 115 19.86 10.43 10.38
C LEU A 115 20.90 9.56 11.07
N VAL A 116 20.51 8.35 11.48
CA VAL A 116 21.41 7.30 11.98
C VAL A 116 21.62 6.28 10.88
N CYS A 117 22.87 5.97 10.54
CA CYS A 117 23.19 4.98 9.51
C CYS A 117 24.54 4.28 9.79
N PRO A 118 24.82 3.11 9.16
CA PRO A 118 26.14 2.51 9.21
C PRO A 118 27.22 3.44 8.67
N ALA A 119 28.41 3.43 9.26
CA ALA A 119 29.49 4.35 8.89
C ALA A 119 29.96 4.18 7.44
N PHE A 120 29.94 2.96 6.91
CA PHE A 120 30.31 2.71 5.51
C PHE A 120 29.31 3.25 4.50
N GLU A 121 28.11 3.66 4.95
CA GLU A 121 27.05 4.26 4.13
C GLU A 121 26.97 5.81 4.28
N GLU A 122 27.88 6.44 5.03
CA GLU A 122 27.85 7.87 5.31
C GLU A 122 27.82 8.71 4.01
N GLY A 123 28.65 8.36 3.03
CA GLY A 123 28.67 9.04 1.72
C GLY A 123 27.32 9.01 1.03
N ARG A 124 26.69 7.85 0.99
CA ARG A 124 25.35 7.68 0.43
C ARG A 124 24.28 8.45 1.21
N ALA A 125 24.37 8.46 2.52
CA ALA A 125 23.45 9.23 3.37
C ALA A 125 23.51 10.73 3.02
N HIS A 126 24.71 11.29 2.84
CA HIS A 126 24.88 12.67 2.43
C HIS A 126 24.35 12.94 1.02
N GLU A 127 24.57 12.04 0.06
CA GLU A 127 23.99 12.15 -1.29
C GLU A 127 22.47 12.21 -1.25
N LEU A 128 21.82 11.26 -0.56
CA LEU A 128 20.36 11.21 -0.43
C LEU A 128 19.79 12.48 0.22
N LEU A 129 20.42 12.97 1.27
CA LEU A 129 19.97 14.16 2.00
C LEU A 129 20.19 15.46 1.22
N SER A 130 21.18 15.52 0.34
CA SER A 130 21.57 16.75 -0.37
C SER A 130 20.50 17.31 -1.29
N ALA A 131 19.64 16.45 -1.85
CA ALA A 131 18.57 16.83 -2.77
C ALA A 131 17.23 17.12 -2.06
N GLY A 132 17.07 16.67 -0.82
CA GLY A 132 15.81 16.71 -0.07
C GLY A 132 15.58 17.97 0.75
N PRO A 133 14.43 18.09 1.42
CA PRO A 133 14.03 19.25 2.22
C PRO A 133 14.91 19.46 3.45
N LEU A 134 15.65 18.44 3.87
CA LEU A 134 16.55 18.48 5.02
C LEU A 134 17.99 18.89 4.64
N ALA A 135 18.27 19.21 3.38
CA ALA A 135 19.61 19.61 2.91
C ALA A 135 20.20 20.72 3.78
N GLY A 136 21.40 20.48 4.32
CA GLY A 136 22.10 21.43 5.22
C GLY A 136 21.49 21.56 6.61
N ASN A 137 20.35 20.95 6.91
CA ASN A 137 19.65 21.04 8.19
C ASN A 137 19.34 19.68 8.83
N VAL A 138 20.24 18.73 8.66
CA VAL A 138 20.18 17.39 9.26
C VAL A 138 21.59 16.97 9.68
N ASP A 139 21.73 16.31 10.82
CA ASP A 139 22.99 15.71 11.23
C ASP A 139 23.01 14.24 10.79
N VAL A 140 24.13 13.77 10.24
CA VAL A 140 24.36 12.35 9.97
C VAL A 140 25.19 11.78 11.10
N LEU A 141 24.67 10.80 11.81
CA LEU A 141 25.30 10.08 12.90
C LEU A 141 25.59 8.67 12.42
N THR A 142 26.85 8.24 12.48
CA THR A 142 27.28 6.96 11.96
C THR A 142 27.75 6.02 13.06
N TRP A 143 27.53 4.73 12.88
CA TRP A 143 27.96 3.65 13.79
C TRP A 143 28.76 2.59 13.04
N GLN A 144 29.77 2.03 13.72
CA GLN A 144 30.58 0.92 13.21
C GLN A 144 29.90 -0.43 13.49
N GLU A 145 30.26 -1.46 12.75
CA GLU A 145 29.65 -2.80 12.87
C GLU A 145 29.74 -3.44 14.27
N ASP A 146 30.66 -2.99 15.10
CA ASP A 146 30.85 -3.39 16.50
C ASP A 146 30.26 -2.41 17.52
N GLU A 147 29.59 -1.34 17.06
CA GLU A 147 28.90 -0.34 17.90
C GLU A 147 27.38 -0.56 17.92
N SER A 148 26.74 0.01 18.94
CA SER A 148 25.29 -0.04 19.05
C SER A 148 24.63 1.17 18.37
N PRO A 149 23.87 0.98 17.26
CA PRO A 149 23.12 2.06 16.63
C PRO A 149 22.07 2.66 17.55
N TYR A 150 21.58 1.89 18.50
CA TYR A 150 20.55 2.32 19.46
C TYR A 150 21.11 3.28 20.51
N VAL A 151 22.33 3.03 20.98
CA VAL A 151 23.05 3.96 21.88
C VAL A 151 23.30 5.27 21.15
N LEU A 152 23.71 5.21 19.89
CA LEU A 152 23.95 6.39 19.06
C LEU A 152 22.66 7.18 18.81
N LEU A 153 21.54 6.51 18.50
CA LEU A 153 20.24 7.14 18.35
C LEU A 153 19.84 7.88 19.63
N ASN A 154 19.96 7.22 20.78
CA ASN A 154 19.66 7.83 22.09
C ASN A 154 20.58 9.02 22.40
N LYS A 155 21.85 8.96 22.03
CA LYS A 155 22.77 10.12 22.12
C LYS A 155 22.28 11.26 21.24
N GLY A 156 21.88 10.99 20.00
CA GLY A 156 21.32 11.99 19.09
C GLY A 156 20.05 12.66 19.64
N LEU A 157 19.19 11.94 20.35
CA LEU A 157 18.05 12.49 21.08
C LEU A 157 18.50 13.37 22.27
N ALA A 158 19.44 12.87 23.08
CA ALA A 158 19.96 13.60 24.24
C ALA A 158 20.65 14.91 23.84
N ASP A 159 21.42 14.93 22.75
CA ASP A 159 22.07 16.13 22.19
C ASP A 159 21.03 17.22 21.80
N ARG A 160 19.74 16.82 21.68
CA ARG A 160 18.58 17.70 21.42
C ARG A 160 17.71 17.96 22.65
N GLY A 161 18.22 17.59 23.83
CA GLY A 161 17.52 17.76 25.11
C GLY A 161 16.43 16.72 25.38
N ILE A 162 16.38 15.61 24.62
CA ILE A 162 15.41 14.53 24.79
C ILE A 162 16.10 13.34 25.46
N SER A 163 16.25 13.38 26.77
CA SER A 163 16.81 12.27 27.56
C SER A 163 15.73 11.38 28.19
N SER A 164 14.50 11.83 28.19
CA SER A 164 13.28 11.14 28.62
C SER A 164 12.10 11.70 27.84
N GLY A 165 10.93 11.04 27.89
CA GLY A 165 9.72 11.50 27.23
C GLY A 165 9.18 10.49 26.22
N ASN A 166 8.23 10.91 25.39
CA ASN A 166 7.53 10.03 24.46
C ASN A 166 8.22 10.05 23.09
N ILE A 167 8.68 8.88 22.64
CA ILE A 167 9.26 8.70 21.31
C ILE A 167 8.30 7.89 20.48
N GLY A 168 7.77 8.50 19.43
CA GLY A 168 6.89 7.85 18.47
C GLY A 168 7.70 6.98 17.50
N LEU A 169 7.39 5.70 17.45
CA LEU A 169 7.95 4.77 16.48
C LEU A 169 6.96 4.56 15.33
N ASP A 170 7.46 4.59 14.10
CA ASP A 170 6.65 4.27 12.91
C ASP A 170 5.99 2.89 13.09
N GLU A 171 4.73 2.78 12.74
CA GLU A 171 3.90 1.59 12.94
C GLU A 171 4.41 0.34 12.20
N HIS A 172 5.19 0.53 11.14
CA HIS A 172 5.80 -0.56 10.36
C HIS A 172 7.25 -0.86 10.78
N MET A 173 7.75 -0.22 11.85
CA MET A 173 9.11 -0.47 12.33
C MET A 173 9.29 -1.91 12.81
N ALA A 174 10.37 -2.57 12.38
CA ALA A 174 10.69 -3.91 12.85
C ALA A 174 10.87 -3.94 14.38
N PHE A 175 10.29 -4.94 15.03
CA PHE A 175 10.28 -5.07 16.50
C PHE A 175 11.69 -5.05 17.12
N VAL A 176 12.69 -5.65 16.44
CA VAL A 176 14.08 -5.67 16.89
C VAL A 176 14.65 -4.26 17.11
N PHE A 177 14.26 -3.29 16.27
CA PHE A 177 14.70 -1.91 16.43
C PHE A 177 14.04 -1.24 17.63
N SER A 178 12.75 -1.50 17.83
CA SER A 178 12.01 -1.01 19.01
C SER A 178 12.59 -1.54 20.31
N GLU A 179 12.93 -2.83 20.37
CA GLU A 179 13.59 -3.44 21.53
C GLU A 179 14.96 -2.84 21.77
N GLY A 180 15.78 -2.67 20.73
CA GLY A 180 17.10 -2.09 20.83
C GLY A 180 17.07 -0.66 21.37
N ILE A 181 16.15 0.18 20.89
CA ILE A 181 15.97 1.56 21.37
C ILE A 181 15.57 1.57 22.85
N ARG A 182 14.63 0.71 23.25
CA ARG A 182 14.16 0.58 24.64
C ARG A 182 15.29 0.10 25.57
N ALA A 183 16.04 -0.91 25.13
CA ALA A 183 17.14 -1.46 25.91
C ALA A 183 18.27 -0.44 26.14
N ALA A 184 18.51 0.42 25.16
CA ALA A 184 19.58 1.44 25.24
C ALA A 184 19.22 2.63 26.15
N ASN A 185 17.92 2.93 26.37
CA ASN A 185 17.48 3.97 27.29
C ASN A 185 16.07 3.68 27.84
N SER A 186 16.01 3.23 29.09
CA SER A 186 14.77 2.89 29.79
C SER A 186 13.94 4.11 30.24
N HIS A 187 14.45 5.32 30.14
CA HIS A 187 13.73 6.55 30.46
C HIS A 187 12.86 7.06 29.31
N LEU A 188 13.03 6.50 28.11
CA LEU A 188 12.17 6.80 26.98
C LEU A 188 10.90 5.95 27.02
N ASN A 189 9.77 6.60 26.89
CA ASN A 189 8.48 5.94 26.68
C ASN A 189 8.25 5.78 25.18
N LEU A 190 8.37 4.55 24.66
CA LEU A 190 8.13 4.27 23.24
C LEU A 190 6.62 4.15 23.00
N VAL A 191 6.10 4.96 22.10
CA VAL A 191 4.69 5.03 21.72
C VAL A 191 4.54 4.89 20.21
N SER A 192 3.33 4.61 19.73
CA SER A 192 3.06 4.63 18.28
C SER A 192 3.19 6.05 17.71
N ALA A 193 3.86 6.20 16.58
CA ALA A 193 3.88 7.44 15.80
C ALA A 193 2.61 7.64 14.95
N THR A 194 1.70 6.68 14.88
CA THR A 194 0.48 6.73 14.06
C THR A 194 -0.30 8.05 14.14
N PRO A 195 -0.48 8.70 15.32
CA PRO A 195 -1.12 10.02 15.40
C PRO A 195 -0.40 11.10 14.57
N VAL A 196 0.87 10.90 14.25
CA VAL A 196 1.70 11.82 13.47
C VAL A 196 1.87 11.32 12.03
N THR A 197 2.35 10.10 11.84
CA THR A 197 2.63 9.50 10.52
C THR A 197 1.35 9.35 9.71
N ALA A 198 0.39 8.56 10.20
CA ALA A 198 -0.92 8.43 9.58
C ALA A 198 -1.71 9.76 9.65
N GLY A 199 -1.62 10.49 10.76
CA GLY A 199 -2.25 11.81 10.90
C GLY A 199 -1.84 12.83 9.84
N CYS A 200 -0.60 12.75 9.32
CA CYS A 200 -0.15 13.52 8.17
C CYS A 200 -0.70 12.96 6.85
N ARG A 201 -0.56 11.65 6.63
CA ARG A 201 -0.80 10.99 5.35
C ARG A 201 -2.27 10.82 5.01
N MET A 202 -3.13 10.65 6.02
CA MET A 202 -4.57 10.41 5.78
C MET A 202 -5.31 11.60 5.16
N ILE A 203 -4.81 12.83 5.28
CA ILE A 203 -5.40 14.04 4.68
C ILE A 203 -4.51 14.50 3.55
N LYS A 204 -4.93 14.27 2.32
CA LYS A 204 -4.17 14.55 1.10
C LYS A 204 -4.30 16.02 0.68
N ASP A 205 -3.26 16.54 0.07
CA ASP A 205 -3.31 17.81 -0.66
C ASP A 205 -3.70 17.59 -2.14
N GLU A 206 -3.88 18.67 -2.91
CA GLU A 206 -4.29 18.55 -4.32
C GLU A 206 -3.22 17.90 -5.19
N HIS A 207 -1.92 18.06 -4.88
CA HIS A 207 -0.86 17.40 -5.63
C HIS A 207 -0.87 15.88 -5.40
N GLU A 208 -1.11 15.44 -4.16
CA GLU A 208 -1.29 14.03 -3.84
C GLU A 208 -2.50 13.44 -4.60
N PHE A 209 -3.61 14.18 -4.70
CA PHE A 209 -4.75 13.77 -5.53
C PHE A 209 -4.44 13.72 -7.03
N GLU A 210 -3.65 14.66 -7.56
CA GLU A 210 -3.20 14.62 -8.97
C GLU A 210 -2.43 13.32 -9.26
N CYS A 211 -1.50 12.92 -8.37
CA CYS A 211 -0.75 11.68 -8.50
C CYS A 211 -1.68 10.46 -8.46
N MET A 212 -2.61 10.39 -7.50
CA MET A 212 -3.58 9.29 -7.38
C MET A 212 -4.50 9.21 -8.61
N ARG A 213 -5.06 10.32 -9.08
CA ARG A 213 -5.88 10.33 -10.31
C ARG A 213 -5.11 9.85 -11.53
N LEU A 214 -3.84 10.22 -11.64
CA LEU A 214 -2.99 9.76 -12.74
C LEU A 214 -2.71 8.27 -12.65
N ALA A 215 -2.46 7.73 -11.44
CA ALA A 215 -2.31 6.30 -11.19
C ALA A 215 -3.59 5.54 -11.54
N CYS A 216 -4.74 5.98 -11.05
CA CYS A 216 -6.06 5.42 -11.35
C CYS A 216 -6.36 5.40 -12.86
N ARG A 217 -6.09 6.50 -13.54
CA ARG A 217 -6.28 6.61 -15.00
C ARG A 217 -5.36 5.63 -15.76
N ALA A 218 -4.09 5.54 -15.36
CA ALA A 218 -3.14 4.62 -15.97
C ALA A 218 -3.59 3.16 -15.80
N THR A 219 -4.04 2.80 -14.60
CA THR A 219 -4.54 1.46 -14.29
C THR A 219 -5.77 1.09 -15.14
N LEU A 220 -6.76 1.98 -15.27
CA LEU A 220 -7.92 1.70 -16.12
C LEU A 220 -7.57 1.56 -17.60
N LEU A 221 -6.64 2.37 -18.12
CA LEU A 221 -6.16 2.25 -19.50
C LEU A 221 -5.44 0.91 -19.72
N VAL A 222 -4.60 0.49 -18.76
CA VAL A 222 -3.91 -0.80 -18.77
C VAL A 222 -4.93 -1.94 -18.74
N TYR A 223 -5.86 -1.94 -17.81
CA TYR A 223 -6.88 -2.98 -17.68
C TYR A 223 -7.73 -3.11 -18.92
N ARG A 224 -8.15 -1.99 -19.53
CA ARG A 224 -8.86 -1.99 -20.81
C ARG A 224 -8.04 -2.65 -21.92
N ALA A 225 -6.78 -2.27 -22.08
CA ALA A 225 -5.91 -2.82 -23.13
C ALA A 225 -5.60 -4.30 -22.90
N VAL A 226 -5.42 -4.73 -21.65
CA VAL A 226 -5.25 -6.12 -21.27
C VAL A 226 -6.52 -6.90 -21.61
N ALA A 227 -7.70 -6.46 -21.15
CA ALA A 227 -8.97 -7.12 -21.43
C ALA A 227 -9.21 -7.33 -22.93
N GLN A 228 -8.92 -6.32 -23.77
CA GLN A 228 -9.01 -6.40 -25.24
C GLN A 228 -7.99 -7.37 -25.87
N SER A 229 -6.96 -7.78 -25.12
CA SER A 229 -5.90 -8.67 -25.58
C SER A 229 -6.10 -10.11 -25.15
N LEU A 230 -7.06 -10.38 -24.24
CA LEU A 230 -7.31 -11.71 -23.69
C LEU A 230 -7.86 -12.66 -24.75
N LYS A 231 -7.49 -13.95 -24.63
CA LYS A 231 -7.97 -15.04 -25.48
C LYS A 231 -8.17 -16.30 -24.64
N PRO A 232 -9.15 -17.15 -24.99
CA PRO A 232 -9.23 -18.50 -24.42
C PRO A 232 -7.91 -19.26 -24.60
N GLY A 233 -7.53 -20.03 -23.58
CA GLY A 233 -6.27 -20.77 -23.52
C GLY A 233 -5.11 -20.05 -22.86
N MET A 234 -5.19 -18.73 -22.67
CA MET A 234 -4.19 -17.99 -21.89
C MET A 234 -4.19 -18.43 -20.43
N THR A 235 -3.00 -18.47 -19.83
CA THR A 235 -2.79 -18.71 -18.40
C THR A 235 -2.73 -17.39 -17.65
N THR A 236 -2.86 -17.44 -16.32
CA THR A 236 -2.60 -16.25 -15.47
C THR A 236 -1.21 -15.67 -15.69
N THR A 237 -0.19 -16.50 -15.95
CA THR A 237 1.17 -16.04 -16.28
C THR A 237 1.21 -15.24 -17.58
N ASP A 238 0.48 -15.68 -18.62
CA ASP A 238 0.42 -14.93 -19.88
C ASP A 238 -0.23 -13.55 -19.66
N VAL A 239 -1.28 -13.50 -18.86
CA VAL A 239 -1.97 -12.23 -18.54
C VAL A 239 -1.08 -11.30 -17.71
N HIS A 240 -0.33 -11.79 -16.72
CA HIS A 240 0.67 -10.99 -16.01
C HIS A 240 1.72 -10.41 -16.96
N GLY A 241 2.12 -11.16 -17.98
CA GLY A 241 3.01 -10.64 -19.04
C GLY A 241 2.39 -9.47 -19.82
N LEU A 242 1.08 -9.55 -20.14
CA LEU A 242 0.35 -8.45 -20.79
C LEU A 242 0.25 -7.23 -19.87
N VAL A 243 -0.05 -7.42 -18.59
CA VAL A 243 -0.12 -6.35 -17.58
C VAL A 243 1.21 -5.63 -17.48
N ALA A 244 2.32 -6.37 -17.32
CA ALA A 244 3.66 -5.79 -17.23
C ALA A 244 4.04 -4.99 -18.50
N ALA A 245 3.73 -5.52 -19.68
CA ALA A 245 3.96 -4.82 -20.95
C ALA A 245 3.12 -3.55 -21.07
N ALA A 246 1.87 -3.57 -20.63
CA ALA A 246 0.97 -2.44 -20.66
C ALA A 246 1.41 -1.33 -19.68
N TYR A 247 1.80 -1.66 -18.44
CA TYR A 247 2.33 -0.68 -17.50
C TYR A 247 3.65 -0.08 -17.97
N HIS A 248 4.55 -0.89 -18.52
CA HIS A 248 5.77 -0.36 -19.15
C HIS A 248 5.44 0.64 -20.27
N ARG A 249 4.40 0.36 -21.08
CA ARG A 249 3.98 1.23 -22.18
C ARG A 249 3.41 2.57 -21.71
N VAL A 250 2.59 2.58 -20.63
CA VAL A 250 2.09 3.83 -20.05
C VAL A 250 3.14 4.60 -19.25
N GLY A 251 4.29 3.98 -18.96
CA GLY A 251 5.45 4.63 -18.33
C GLY A 251 5.44 4.64 -16.81
N PHE A 252 4.68 3.73 -16.18
CA PHE A 252 4.65 3.55 -14.73
C PHE A 252 4.95 2.09 -14.34
N GLN A 253 5.32 1.89 -13.09
CA GLN A 253 5.44 0.56 -12.50
C GLN A 253 4.10 0.19 -11.85
N GLY A 254 3.61 -0.98 -12.19
CA GLY A 254 2.35 -1.47 -11.66
C GLY A 254 2.20 -2.97 -11.88
N GLU A 255 1.22 -3.52 -11.21
CA GLU A 255 0.87 -4.94 -11.29
C GLU A 255 -0.64 -5.12 -11.30
N ALA A 256 -1.10 -6.32 -11.57
CA ALA A 256 -2.46 -6.73 -11.33
C ALA A 256 -2.47 -8.21 -10.97
N SER A 257 -3.12 -8.55 -9.88
CA SER A 257 -3.52 -9.92 -9.59
C SER A 257 -4.64 -10.32 -10.55
N LEU A 258 -4.66 -11.59 -10.93
CA LEU A 258 -5.73 -12.15 -11.77
C LEU A 258 -6.28 -13.41 -11.14
N ASN A 259 -7.59 -13.45 -10.97
CA ASN A 259 -8.34 -14.64 -10.60
C ASN A 259 -9.37 -14.99 -11.66
N VAL A 260 -9.60 -16.29 -11.87
CA VAL A 260 -10.46 -16.83 -12.92
C VAL A 260 -11.47 -17.82 -12.33
N ASP A 261 -12.71 -17.76 -12.78
CA ASP A 261 -13.80 -18.69 -12.44
C ASP A 261 -14.00 -18.82 -10.90
N GLU A 262 -14.01 -20.04 -10.34
CA GLU A 262 -14.21 -20.27 -8.89
C GLU A 262 -13.15 -19.63 -8.01
N PHE A 263 -11.97 -19.30 -8.55
CA PHE A 263 -10.91 -18.63 -7.80
C PHE A 263 -11.20 -17.14 -7.57
N THR A 264 -12.10 -16.54 -8.33
CA THR A 264 -12.58 -15.18 -8.04
C THR A 264 -13.35 -15.10 -6.71
N ALA A 265 -13.83 -16.23 -6.19
CA ALA A 265 -14.45 -16.31 -4.86
C ALA A 265 -13.45 -16.31 -3.69
N LEU A 266 -12.15 -16.21 -3.98
CA LEU A 266 -11.08 -16.03 -3.00
C LEU A 266 -10.59 -14.56 -3.11
N PRO A 267 -10.87 -13.68 -2.15
CA PRO A 267 -10.61 -12.24 -2.28
C PRO A 267 -9.17 -11.88 -2.68
N HIS A 268 -8.17 -12.57 -2.13
CA HIS A 268 -6.75 -12.39 -2.47
C HIS A 268 -6.23 -13.46 -3.43
N GLY A 269 -7.14 -14.19 -4.09
CA GLY A 269 -6.77 -15.12 -5.14
C GLY A 269 -6.26 -16.48 -4.69
N SER A 270 -5.76 -17.21 -5.67
CA SER A 270 -5.25 -18.56 -5.51
C SER A 270 -3.87 -18.71 -6.16
N SER A 271 -2.97 -19.46 -5.50
CA SER A 271 -1.68 -19.85 -6.07
C SER A 271 -1.77 -20.98 -7.10
N LYS A 272 -2.97 -21.55 -7.32
CA LYS A 272 -3.16 -22.63 -8.32
C LYS A 272 -3.09 -22.03 -9.72
N PRO A 273 -2.51 -22.77 -10.70
CA PRO A 273 -2.54 -22.36 -12.10
C PRO A 273 -3.98 -22.24 -12.60
N GLN A 274 -4.29 -21.17 -13.32
CA GLN A 274 -5.60 -20.89 -13.88
C GLN A 274 -5.48 -20.63 -15.37
N THR A 275 -6.48 -21.05 -16.14
CA THR A 275 -6.49 -20.91 -17.60
C THR A 275 -7.84 -20.36 -18.04
N LEU A 276 -7.79 -19.32 -18.87
CA LEU A 276 -8.96 -18.64 -19.42
C LEU A 276 -9.70 -19.52 -20.42
N ARG A 277 -11.04 -19.49 -20.38
CA ARG A 277 -11.92 -20.16 -21.32
C ARG A 277 -13.00 -19.19 -21.78
N GLU A 278 -13.67 -19.51 -22.85
CA GLU A 278 -14.89 -18.81 -23.22
C GLU A 278 -15.93 -18.94 -22.08
N GLY A 279 -16.49 -17.82 -21.67
CA GLY A 279 -17.39 -17.72 -20.52
C GLY A 279 -16.72 -17.60 -19.15
N SER A 280 -15.39 -17.63 -19.06
CA SER A 280 -14.68 -17.40 -17.79
C SER A 280 -14.97 -16.01 -17.24
N ILE A 281 -15.30 -15.96 -15.94
CA ILE A 281 -15.31 -14.72 -15.17
C ILE A 281 -13.91 -14.44 -14.65
N LEU A 282 -13.46 -13.19 -14.79
CA LEU A 282 -12.14 -12.73 -14.44
C LEU A 282 -12.23 -11.55 -13.46
N MET A 283 -11.31 -11.51 -12.52
CA MET A 283 -11.12 -10.38 -11.61
C MET A 283 -9.68 -9.91 -11.71
N LEU A 284 -9.48 -8.68 -12.20
CA LEU A 284 -8.21 -7.95 -12.15
C LEU A 284 -8.25 -6.98 -10.98
N ASP A 285 -7.19 -6.95 -10.20
CA ASP A 285 -7.07 -6.20 -8.95
C ASP A 285 -5.64 -5.71 -8.74
N ASP A 286 -5.43 -4.61 -8.05
CA ASP A 286 -4.22 -3.84 -7.78
C ASP A 286 -4.12 -2.56 -8.64
N GLY A 287 -2.91 -2.06 -8.93
CA GLY A 287 -2.73 -0.82 -9.67
C GLY A 287 -1.29 -0.45 -9.97
N CYS A 288 -1.01 0.84 -10.02
CA CYS A 288 0.32 1.37 -10.25
C CYS A 288 0.67 2.54 -9.32
N GLU A 289 1.95 2.88 -9.29
CA GLU A 289 2.50 3.97 -8.48
C GLU A 289 2.86 5.17 -9.37
N VAL A 290 2.50 6.38 -8.92
CA VAL A 290 2.90 7.67 -9.48
C VAL A 290 3.44 8.56 -8.36
N GLU A 291 4.72 8.94 -8.42
CA GLU A 291 5.39 9.74 -7.40
C GLU A 291 5.24 9.20 -5.96
N GLY A 292 5.16 7.88 -5.83
CA GLY A 292 4.97 7.19 -4.57
C GLY A 292 3.52 7.00 -4.15
N TYR A 293 2.54 7.47 -4.92
CA TYR A 293 1.10 7.30 -4.65
C TYR A 293 0.53 6.20 -5.53
N THR A 294 -0.18 5.29 -4.90
CA THR A 294 -0.74 4.11 -5.56
C THR A 294 -2.22 4.29 -5.87
N SER A 295 -2.69 3.56 -6.87
CA SER A 295 -4.10 3.28 -7.13
C SER A 295 -4.41 1.85 -6.76
N ASP A 296 -5.68 1.59 -6.39
CA ASP A 296 -6.21 0.27 -6.11
C ASP A 296 -7.57 0.11 -6.80
N ILE A 297 -7.63 -0.72 -7.84
CA ILE A 297 -8.80 -0.83 -8.70
C ILE A 297 -9.08 -2.28 -9.04
N THR A 298 -10.26 -2.75 -8.65
CA THR A 298 -10.75 -4.05 -9.11
C THR A 298 -11.77 -3.88 -10.23
N ARG A 299 -11.58 -4.66 -11.29
CA ARG A 299 -12.58 -4.86 -12.32
C ARG A 299 -12.87 -6.36 -12.50
N THR A 300 -14.14 -6.73 -12.29
CA THR A 300 -14.64 -8.07 -12.63
C THR A 300 -15.38 -8.01 -13.97
N PHE A 301 -15.11 -8.96 -14.86
CA PHE A 301 -15.73 -9.03 -16.18
C PHE A 301 -15.74 -10.49 -16.71
N VAL A 302 -16.40 -10.74 -17.84
CA VAL A 302 -16.51 -12.09 -18.42
C VAL A 302 -15.91 -12.12 -19.82
N LEU A 303 -15.08 -13.13 -20.09
CA LEU A 303 -14.58 -13.41 -21.44
C LEU A 303 -15.68 -14.13 -22.23
N GLY A 304 -16.55 -13.36 -22.87
CA GLY A 304 -17.74 -13.86 -23.57
C GLY A 304 -19.03 -13.37 -22.89
N LYS A 305 -19.99 -14.27 -22.65
CA LYS A 305 -21.31 -13.90 -22.13
C LYS A 305 -21.45 -14.27 -20.64
N PRO A 306 -21.75 -13.32 -19.77
CA PRO A 306 -22.06 -13.60 -18.37
C PRO A 306 -23.41 -14.32 -18.22
N THR A 307 -23.54 -15.13 -17.16
CA THR A 307 -24.83 -15.73 -16.77
C THR A 307 -25.71 -14.67 -16.08
N ASP A 308 -27.03 -14.93 -16.03
CA ASP A 308 -27.97 -14.03 -15.34
C ASP A 308 -27.66 -13.91 -13.85
N LYS A 309 -27.14 -14.96 -13.21
CA LYS A 309 -26.69 -14.94 -11.83
C LYS A 309 -25.49 -13.97 -11.66
N MET A 310 -24.49 -14.03 -12.56
CA MET A 310 -23.35 -13.11 -12.53
C MET A 310 -23.80 -11.65 -12.67
N LYS A 311 -24.72 -11.36 -13.61
CA LYS A 311 -25.29 -10.02 -13.79
C LYS A 311 -25.99 -9.53 -12.53
N THR A 312 -26.85 -10.37 -11.93
CA THR A 312 -27.57 -10.03 -10.70
C THR A 312 -26.61 -9.72 -9.54
N VAL A 313 -25.54 -10.50 -9.41
CA VAL A 313 -24.52 -10.27 -8.35
C VAL A 313 -23.69 -9.01 -8.65
N CYS A 314 -23.39 -8.73 -9.92
CA CYS A 314 -22.69 -7.50 -10.32
C CYS A 314 -23.53 -6.26 -10.01
N ASP A 315 -24.81 -6.25 -10.37
CA ASP A 315 -25.73 -5.15 -10.04
C ASP A 315 -25.83 -4.94 -8.52
N LEU A 316 -25.77 -6.02 -7.76
CA LEU A 316 -25.76 -5.92 -6.29
C LEU A 316 -24.48 -5.28 -5.76
N ALA A 317 -23.32 -5.68 -6.30
CA ALA A 317 -22.03 -5.10 -5.93
C ALA A 317 -21.96 -3.60 -6.30
N GLN A 318 -22.44 -3.20 -7.49
CA GLN A 318 -22.54 -1.79 -7.90
C GLN A 318 -23.40 -0.97 -6.94
N ARG A 319 -24.57 -1.49 -6.57
CA ARG A 319 -25.45 -0.82 -5.60
C ARG A 319 -24.82 -0.71 -4.23
N ALA A 320 -24.05 -1.72 -3.82
CA ALA A 320 -23.31 -1.67 -2.56
C ALA A 320 -22.20 -0.61 -2.58
N GLN A 321 -21.43 -0.51 -3.67
CA GLN A 321 -20.44 0.53 -3.90
C GLN A 321 -21.08 1.93 -3.88
N SER A 322 -22.18 2.11 -4.61
CA SER A 322 -22.92 3.37 -4.60
C SER A 322 -23.47 3.75 -3.21
N ALA A 323 -23.84 2.75 -2.39
CA ALA A 323 -24.31 3.00 -1.03
C ALA A 323 -23.16 3.41 -0.09
N ALA A 324 -21.97 2.80 -0.23
CA ALA A 324 -20.77 3.22 0.49
C ALA A 324 -20.37 4.66 0.13
N LEU A 325 -20.27 4.97 -1.16
CA LEU A 325 -19.97 6.30 -1.65
C LEU A 325 -20.95 7.36 -1.12
N ALA A 326 -22.26 7.06 -1.14
CA ALA A 326 -23.30 7.97 -0.63
C ALA A 326 -23.23 8.17 0.90
N ALA A 327 -22.77 7.16 1.64
CA ALA A 327 -22.59 7.25 3.08
C ALA A 327 -21.30 8.02 3.47
N ALA A 328 -20.29 8.00 2.60
CA ALA A 328 -18.98 8.59 2.85
C ALA A 328 -19.04 10.13 2.77
N ARG A 329 -18.92 10.81 3.91
CA ARG A 329 -18.88 12.27 4.03
C ARG A 329 -18.24 12.72 5.33
N PRO A 330 -17.72 13.96 5.42
CA PRO A 330 -17.16 14.47 6.66
C PRO A 330 -18.12 14.33 7.86
N GLY A 331 -17.56 13.93 9.01
CA GLY A 331 -18.32 13.73 10.24
C GLY A 331 -18.97 12.36 10.40
N VAL A 332 -18.95 11.52 9.38
CA VAL A 332 -19.49 10.14 9.46
C VAL A 332 -18.41 9.19 10.03
N PRO A 333 -18.73 8.32 10.98
CA PRO A 333 -17.81 7.26 11.39
C PRO A 333 -17.48 6.32 10.23
N ALA A 334 -16.22 5.94 10.09
CA ALA A 334 -15.74 5.03 9.01
C ALA A 334 -16.53 3.71 8.98
N ALA A 335 -16.96 3.19 10.13
CA ALA A 335 -17.78 1.99 10.25
C ALA A 335 -19.15 2.08 9.55
N GLU A 336 -19.73 3.27 9.43
CA GLU A 336 -21.04 3.47 8.81
C GLU A 336 -20.98 3.30 7.28
N VAL A 337 -19.82 3.54 6.68
CA VAL A 337 -19.59 3.32 5.24
C VAL A 337 -19.63 1.83 4.92
N ASP A 338 -18.93 0.99 5.70
CA ASP A 338 -19.03 -0.48 5.58
C ASP A 338 -20.44 -0.98 5.83
N ALA A 339 -21.10 -0.45 6.87
CA ALA A 339 -22.44 -0.85 7.23
C ALA A 339 -23.45 -0.56 6.10
N ALA A 340 -23.30 0.56 5.39
CA ALA A 340 -24.15 0.92 4.24
C ALA A 340 -24.01 -0.07 3.08
N ALA A 341 -22.78 -0.38 2.64
CA ALA A 341 -22.52 -1.35 1.59
C ALA A 341 -22.99 -2.76 1.99
N ARG A 342 -22.62 -3.19 3.18
CA ARG A 342 -22.95 -4.52 3.72
C ARG A 342 -24.46 -4.74 3.82
N LYS A 343 -25.20 -3.71 4.23
CA LYS A 343 -26.67 -3.76 4.26
C LYS A 343 -27.26 -4.10 2.90
N VAL A 344 -26.79 -3.47 1.83
CA VAL A 344 -27.25 -3.73 0.46
C VAL A 344 -27.03 -5.20 0.07
N ILE A 345 -25.85 -5.74 0.38
CA ILE A 345 -25.48 -7.14 0.07
C ILE A 345 -26.35 -8.12 0.87
N VAL A 346 -26.57 -7.85 2.16
CA VAL A 346 -27.40 -8.70 3.03
C VAL A 346 -28.85 -8.67 2.61
N ASP A 347 -29.42 -7.50 2.32
CA ASP A 347 -30.79 -7.34 1.83
C ASP A 347 -31.00 -7.99 0.47
N GLY A 348 -29.94 -8.08 -0.36
CA GLY A 348 -29.91 -8.80 -1.63
C GLY A 348 -29.82 -10.33 -1.50
N GLY A 349 -29.89 -10.88 -0.27
CA GLY A 349 -29.89 -12.32 -0.01
C GLY A 349 -28.49 -12.93 0.21
N TYR A 350 -27.44 -12.11 0.24
CA TYR A 350 -26.06 -12.57 0.47
C TYR A 350 -25.55 -12.22 1.89
N GLY A 351 -26.30 -12.68 2.89
CA GLY A 351 -26.01 -12.51 4.31
C GLY A 351 -25.99 -13.83 5.07
N PRO A 352 -25.88 -13.79 6.42
CA PRO A 352 -25.67 -12.58 7.25
C PRO A 352 -24.20 -12.17 7.35
N GLY A 353 -23.96 -10.94 7.76
CA GLY A 353 -22.64 -10.42 8.18
C GLY A 353 -21.56 -10.58 7.14
N PHE A 354 -20.48 -11.26 7.51
CA PHE A 354 -19.31 -11.49 6.66
C PHE A 354 -19.35 -12.80 5.84
N LYS A 355 -20.53 -13.43 5.68
CA LYS A 355 -20.62 -14.72 5.01
C LYS A 355 -20.25 -14.70 3.52
N TYR A 356 -20.70 -13.70 2.81
CA TYR A 356 -20.44 -13.54 1.37
C TYR A 356 -19.63 -12.27 1.07
N PHE A 357 -19.82 -11.22 1.82
CA PHE A 357 -18.95 -10.06 1.82
C PHE A 357 -17.95 -10.20 2.97
N THR A 358 -16.82 -10.84 2.70
CA THR A 358 -15.92 -11.42 3.69
C THR A 358 -14.90 -10.46 4.31
N HIS A 359 -14.74 -9.28 3.74
CA HIS A 359 -13.81 -8.25 4.20
C HIS A 359 -14.51 -6.90 4.45
N ARG A 360 -13.81 -5.90 4.87
CA ARG A 360 -14.27 -4.51 5.00
C ARG A 360 -14.54 -3.90 3.62
N VAL A 361 -15.34 -2.81 3.59
CA VAL A 361 -15.70 -2.14 2.33
C VAL A 361 -14.57 -1.34 1.72
N GLY A 362 -13.52 -1.05 2.50
CA GLY A 362 -12.37 -0.30 2.00
C GLY A 362 -11.37 0.05 3.09
N HIS A 363 -10.29 0.65 2.66
CA HIS A 363 -9.17 1.07 3.49
C HIS A 363 -8.64 2.42 3.01
N GLY A 364 -7.93 3.13 3.89
CA GLY A 364 -7.15 4.29 3.47
C GLY A 364 -6.12 3.89 2.42
N ILE A 365 -5.88 4.77 1.48
CA ILE A 365 -4.93 4.56 0.39
C ILE A 365 -4.14 5.84 0.13
N GLY A 366 -2.90 5.69 -0.33
CA GLY A 366 -2.01 6.79 -0.63
C GLY A 366 -0.64 6.31 -1.05
N MET A 367 0.39 6.50 -0.22
CA MET A 367 1.72 5.95 -0.48
C MET A 367 1.83 4.46 -0.13
N ASP A 368 0.96 3.95 0.74
CA ASP A 368 0.75 2.52 0.93
C ASP A 368 -0.60 2.15 0.33
N GLY A 369 -0.71 0.98 -0.31
CA GLY A 369 -1.98 0.44 -0.80
C GLY A 369 -2.99 0.34 0.34
N HIS A 370 -2.54 -0.08 1.52
CA HIS A 370 -3.34 -0.08 2.75
C HIS A 370 -2.73 0.86 3.78
N GLU A 371 -3.37 2.00 4.04
CA GLU A 371 -2.97 2.92 5.11
C GLU A 371 -4.16 3.34 5.98
N TRP A 372 -3.89 3.87 7.15
CA TRP A 372 -4.92 4.37 8.07
C TRP A 372 -5.69 5.58 7.47
N PRO A 373 -7.03 5.69 7.74
CA PRO A 373 -7.89 4.80 8.51
C PRO A 373 -8.58 3.73 7.65
N TYR A 374 -9.28 2.78 8.30
CA TYR A 374 -9.99 1.70 7.65
C TYR A 374 -11.51 1.87 7.74
N LEU A 375 -12.23 1.55 6.64
CA LEU A 375 -13.70 1.62 6.57
C LEU A 375 -14.32 0.36 7.16
N VAL A 376 -14.24 0.21 8.47
CA VAL A 376 -14.83 -0.92 9.19
C VAL A 376 -14.95 -0.59 10.68
N ARG A 377 -15.88 -1.24 11.36
CA ARG A 377 -15.85 -1.29 12.82
C ARG A 377 -14.67 -2.13 13.25
N ASN A 378 -13.68 -1.50 13.89
CA ASN A 378 -12.43 -2.14 14.24
C ASN A 378 -12.02 -1.74 15.67
N ASP A 379 -12.12 -2.68 16.58
CA ASP A 379 -11.76 -2.52 17.99
C ASP A 379 -10.36 -3.14 18.29
N MET A 380 -9.60 -3.56 17.28
CA MET A 380 -8.36 -4.34 17.44
C MET A 380 -7.09 -3.48 17.43
N PHE A 381 -7.10 -2.32 16.79
CA PHE A 381 -5.92 -1.46 16.64
C PHE A 381 -5.97 -0.30 17.64
N GLY A 382 -4.83 -0.05 18.31
CA GLY A 382 -4.75 0.78 19.48
C GLY A 382 -4.99 2.29 19.32
N TRP A 383 -4.95 2.84 18.09
CA TRP A 383 -5.11 4.26 17.85
C TRP A 383 -6.45 4.55 17.16
N ASP A 384 -7.22 5.45 17.76
CA ASP A 384 -8.54 5.90 17.30
C ASP A 384 -9.39 4.80 16.62
N LEU A 385 -9.92 3.91 17.44
CA LEU A 385 -10.70 2.74 17.01
C LEU A 385 -12.02 3.10 16.30
N LYS A 386 -12.38 4.39 16.26
CA LYS A 386 -13.60 4.90 15.64
C LYS A 386 -13.30 6.14 14.82
N PRO A 387 -12.49 6.00 13.76
CA PRO A 387 -12.15 7.15 12.95
C PRO A 387 -13.42 7.76 12.33
N VAL A 388 -13.46 9.09 12.33
CA VAL A 388 -14.49 9.89 11.70
C VAL A 388 -13.91 10.46 10.41
N LEU A 389 -14.64 10.34 9.31
CA LEU A 389 -14.19 10.83 8.02
C LEU A 389 -14.03 12.35 8.04
N GLN A 390 -12.98 12.82 7.39
CA GLN A 390 -12.67 14.22 7.20
C GLN A 390 -12.49 14.50 5.71
N ALA A 391 -12.75 15.73 5.28
CA ALA A 391 -12.41 16.15 3.93
C ALA A 391 -10.94 15.85 3.61
N HIS A 392 -10.66 15.52 2.37
CA HIS A 392 -9.35 15.16 1.84
C HIS A 392 -8.78 13.79 2.29
N MET A 393 -9.55 12.96 2.99
CA MET A 393 -9.22 11.54 3.13
C MET A 393 -9.46 10.78 1.82
N THR A 394 -8.69 9.72 1.60
CA THR A 394 -8.84 8.80 0.46
C THR A 394 -9.01 7.37 0.94
N PHE A 395 -9.83 6.61 0.20
CA PHE A 395 -10.14 5.21 0.51
C PHE A 395 -10.36 4.43 -0.77
N SER A 396 -10.15 3.11 -0.72
CA SER A 396 -10.80 2.20 -1.66
C SER A 396 -12.30 2.12 -1.33
N ASP A 397 -13.12 1.82 -2.33
CA ASP A 397 -14.55 1.47 -2.20
C ASP A 397 -14.78 0.18 -2.98
N GLU A 398 -14.64 -0.97 -2.28
CA GLU A 398 -14.43 -2.29 -2.86
C GLU A 398 -15.40 -3.38 -2.37
N PRO A 399 -16.72 -3.16 -2.37
CA PRO A 399 -17.64 -4.20 -1.95
C PRO A 399 -17.59 -5.41 -2.90
N GLY A 400 -17.59 -6.61 -2.31
CA GLY A 400 -17.56 -7.86 -3.04
C GLY A 400 -18.57 -8.89 -2.53
N VAL A 401 -18.99 -9.79 -3.44
CA VAL A 401 -19.81 -10.95 -3.15
C VAL A 401 -19.09 -12.21 -3.61
N TYR A 402 -18.71 -13.06 -2.67
CA TYR A 402 -17.89 -14.26 -2.92
C TYR A 402 -18.69 -15.53 -2.65
N ILE A 403 -19.05 -16.26 -3.72
CA ILE A 403 -19.86 -17.48 -3.67
C ILE A 403 -18.93 -18.67 -3.80
N LYS A 404 -18.48 -19.19 -2.67
CA LYS A 404 -17.50 -20.28 -2.62
C LYS A 404 -17.89 -21.46 -3.51
N GLY A 405 -16.98 -21.87 -4.41
CA GLY A 405 -17.16 -22.96 -5.36
C GLY A 405 -17.93 -22.57 -6.62
N GLU A 406 -18.27 -21.27 -6.77
CA GLU A 406 -18.89 -20.76 -7.99
C GLU A 406 -18.06 -19.61 -8.56
N PHE A 407 -18.20 -18.39 -8.02
CA PHE A 407 -17.46 -17.19 -8.44
C PHE A 407 -17.56 -16.10 -7.37
N GLY A 408 -16.70 -15.11 -7.50
CA GLY A 408 -16.76 -13.83 -6.77
C GLY A 408 -16.81 -12.65 -7.71
N ILE A 409 -17.42 -11.57 -7.26
CA ILE A 409 -17.45 -10.29 -7.95
C ILE A 409 -17.05 -9.22 -6.93
N ARG A 410 -16.00 -8.46 -7.23
CA ARG A 410 -15.60 -7.22 -6.56
C ARG A 410 -15.55 -6.13 -7.61
N LEU A 411 -16.09 -4.97 -7.28
CA LEU A 411 -15.95 -3.74 -8.04
C LEU A 411 -15.32 -2.72 -7.11
N GLU A 412 -14.25 -2.11 -7.54
CA GLU A 412 -13.44 -1.23 -6.70
C GLU A 412 -12.98 -0.01 -7.46
N ASP A 413 -13.12 1.11 -6.82
CA ASP A 413 -12.60 2.40 -7.24
C ASP A 413 -12.06 3.15 -6.03
N ASP A 414 -10.98 3.91 -6.23
CA ASP A 414 -10.53 4.85 -5.22
C ASP A 414 -11.49 6.02 -5.11
N MET A 415 -11.78 6.45 -3.88
CA MET A 415 -12.60 7.63 -3.61
C MET A 415 -11.87 8.64 -2.73
N ARG A 416 -12.21 9.92 -2.88
CA ARG A 416 -11.83 10.97 -1.94
C ARG A 416 -13.04 11.53 -1.21
N ILE A 417 -12.85 11.92 0.03
CA ILE A 417 -13.83 12.66 0.80
C ILE A 417 -13.70 14.13 0.44
N THR A 418 -14.80 14.74 -0.03
CA THR A 418 -14.91 16.17 -0.34
C THR A 418 -15.43 16.94 0.87
N GLU A 419 -15.60 18.26 0.76
CA GLU A 419 -16.18 19.07 1.83
C GLU A 419 -17.62 18.68 2.20
N ASN A 420 -18.39 18.11 1.27
CA ASN A 420 -19.81 17.85 1.43
C ASN A 420 -20.23 16.39 1.19
N GLY A 421 -19.30 15.50 0.82
CA GLY A 421 -19.60 14.11 0.47
C GLY A 421 -18.34 13.35 0.09
N ALA A 422 -18.45 12.49 -0.93
CA ALA A 422 -17.31 11.80 -1.53
C ALA A 422 -17.45 11.75 -3.05
N GLU A 423 -16.34 11.57 -3.75
CA GLU A 423 -16.30 11.32 -5.20
C GLU A 423 -15.32 10.21 -5.51
N LEU A 424 -15.62 9.42 -6.53
CA LEU A 424 -14.68 8.44 -7.06
C LEU A 424 -13.61 9.13 -7.91
N LEU A 425 -12.39 8.61 -7.89
CA LEU A 425 -11.28 9.05 -8.73
C LEU A 425 -11.35 8.44 -10.13
N THR A 426 -12.19 7.41 -10.31
CA THR A 426 -12.44 6.70 -11.56
C THR A 426 -13.95 6.53 -11.79
N PRO A 427 -14.40 6.35 -13.04
CA PRO A 427 -15.78 5.99 -13.30
C PRO A 427 -16.08 4.58 -12.83
N GLN A 428 -17.25 4.37 -12.20
CA GLN A 428 -17.72 3.03 -11.82
C GLN A 428 -17.76 2.09 -13.04
N CYS A 429 -17.49 0.81 -12.79
CA CYS A 429 -17.63 -0.24 -13.79
C CYS A 429 -19.08 -0.29 -14.34
N PRO A 430 -19.32 -0.13 -15.67
CA PRO A 430 -20.67 -0.09 -16.19
C PRO A 430 -21.40 -1.44 -16.18
N SER A 431 -20.72 -2.53 -16.53
CA SER A 431 -21.27 -3.88 -16.57
C SER A 431 -20.16 -4.94 -16.68
N LEU A 432 -20.53 -6.21 -16.56
CA LEU A 432 -19.61 -7.35 -16.80
C LEU A 432 -19.25 -7.53 -18.27
N GLU A 433 -20.13 -7.10 -19.18
CA GLU A 433 -19.92 -7.20 -20.64
C GLU A 433 -19.05 -6.08 -21.17
N GLU A 434 -19.23 -4.86 -20.63
CA GLU A 434 -18.59 -3.65 -21.11
C GLU A 434 -17.90 -2.90 -19.96
N PRO A 435 -16.96 -3.56 -19.24
CA PRO A 435 -16.41 -3.03 -17.98
C PRO A 435 -15.62 -1.73 -18.14
N PHE A 436 -15.21 -1.42 -19.38
CA PHE A 436 -14.34 -0.27 -19.69
C PHE A 436 -14.96 0.70 -20.72
N SER A 437 -16.27 0.62 -20.99
CA SER A 437 -16.90 1.46 -22.02
C SER A 437 -16.89 2.96 -21.72
N ASN A 438 -16.75 3.32 -20.44
CA ASN A 438 -16.66 4.71 -19.95
C ASN A 438 -15.22 5.17 -19.64
N VAL A 439 -14.20 4.37 -19.95
CA VAL A 439 -12.78 4.74 -19.80
C VAL A 439 -12.32 5.52 -21.03
N THR A 440 -11.86 6.77 -20.81
CA THR A 440 -11.42 7.68 -21.89
C THR A 440 -9.89 7.85 -21.93
#